data_4f6199105bc7efb9d8176c6ad3f55063
#
_entry.id   4f6199105bc7efb9d8176c6ad3f55063
#
_cell.length_a   1.000
_cell.length_b   1.000
_cell.length_c   1.000
_cell.angle_alpha   90.00
_cell.angle_beta   90.00
_cell.angle_gamma   90.00
#
_symmetry.space_group_name_H-M   'P 1'
#
loop_
_entity.id
_entity.type
_entity.pdbx_description
1 polymer ?
#
loop_
_entity_poly.entity_id
_entity_poly.type
_entity_poly.pdbx_seq_one_letter_code
_entity_poly.pdbx_strand_id
1 'polypeptide(L)'
;MAKKNHIHNHRALIGFDEHGIPTVVAKADHQDETDDKAFIRDYMNAVNEYKKTFPSKQDVIDKTPDPAVREMLLRAEQLGIDTTFDRFDAQKPQCSFGMAGICCKICTMGPCRITPKSPRGICGADADLIVARNLLRSAAAGAAQH
;
A
#
# COMPACT_ATOMS: atom_id res chain seq x y z
N MET A 1 18.29 -38.58 -6.11
CA MET A 1 18.82 -37.22 -6.16
C MET A 1 17.81 -36.33 -6.88
N ALA A 2 17.00 -35.61 -6.15
CA ALA A 2 15.98 -34.72 -6.75
C ALA A 2 16.64 -33.37 -7.10
N LYS A 3 16.59 -32.99 -8.38
CA LYS A 3 17.04 -31.68 -8.84
C LYS A 3 16.12 -30.61 -8.23
N LYS A 4 16.68 -29.76 -7.36
CA LYS A 4 16.02 -28.54 -6.92
C LYS A 4 15.88 -27.60 -8.12
N ASN A 5 14.66 -27.46 -8.66
CA ASN A 5 14.35 -26.40 -9.60
C ASN A 5 14.46 -25.07 -8.88
N HIS A 6 15.51 -24.31 -9.15
CA HIS A 6 15.60 -22.91 -8.81
C HIS A 6 14.58 -22.15 -9.65
N ILE A 7 13.46 -21.79 -9.02
CA ILE A 7 12.54 -20.80 -9.59
C ILE A 7 13.21 -19.43 -9.36
N HIS A 8 13.70 -18.83 -10.44
CA HIS A 8 14.17 -17.45 -10.40
C HIS A 8 13.00 -16.51 -10.08
N ASN A 9 12.94 -16.01 -8.86
CA ASN A 9 12.01 -14.98 -8.45
C ASN A 9 12.49 -13.62 -8.98
N HIS A 10 12.00 -13.21 -10.14
CA HIS A 10 12.20 -11.85 -10.63
C HIS A 10 11.23 -10.92 -9.90
N ARG A 11 11.72 -10.14 -8.95
CA ARG A 11 10.93 -9.11 -8.26
C ARG A 11 11.12 -7.76 -8.92
N ALA A 12 10.02 -7.07 -9.20
CA ALA A 12 10.06 -5.68 -9.61
C ALA A 12 10.20 -4.79 -8.37
N LEU A 13 11.18 -3.90 -8.37
CA LEU A 13 11.37 -2.88 -7.35
C LEU A 13 10.52 -1.65 -7.72
N ILE A 14 9.70 -1.21 -6.79
CA ILE A 14 8.97 0.05 -6.92
C ILE A 14 9.75 1.10 -6.13
N GLY A 15 10.27 2.11 -6.83
CA GLY A 15 10.84 3.33 -6.25
C GLY A 15 9.88 4.50 -6.44
N PHE A 16 10.26 5.66 -5.94
CA PHE A 16 9.55 6.91 -6.20
C PHE A 16 10.44 7.82 -7.04
N ASP A 17 9.86 8.49 -8.04
CA ASP A 17 10.59 9.50 -8.81
C ASP A 17 10.75 10.81 -8.04
N GLU A 18 11.37 11.81 -8.66
CA GLU A 18 11.60 13.14 -8.09
C GLU A 18 10.31 13.90 -7.73
N HIS A 19 9.15 13.43 -8.23
CA HIS A 19 7.83 13.98 -7.94
C HIS A 19 7.05 13.13 -6.92
N GLY A 20 7.67 12.08 -6.36
CA GLY A 20 7.04 11.18 -5.41
C GLY A 20 6.06 10.17 -6.05
N ILE A 21 6.13 9.98 -7.38
CA ILE A 21 5.27 9.03 -8.09
C ILE A 21 5.92 7.64 -8.05
N PRO A 22 5.19 6.58 -7.67
CA PRO A 22 5.73 5.24 -7.67
C PRO A 22 6.11 4.79 -9.08
N THR A 23 7.39 4.46 -9.27
CA THR A 23 7.94 3.97 -10.53
C THR A 23 8.56 2.61 -10.35
N VAL A 24 8.52 1.77 -11.40
CA VAL A 24 9.22 0.49 -11.39
C VAL A 24 10.69 0.75 -11.67
N VAL A 25 11.51 0.67 -10.63
CA VAL A 25 12.94 0.83 -10.73
C VAL A 25 13.58 -0.55 -10.76
N ALA A 26 13.93 -1.01 -11.95
CA ALA A 26 14.77 -2.17 -12.25
C ALA A 26 14.53 -3.49 -11.49
N LYS A 27 14.66 -4.60 -12.20
CA LYS A 27 14.76 -5.94 -11.60
C LYS A 27 16.12 -6.06 -10.90
N ALA A 28 16.10 -6.26 -9.58
CA ALA A 28 17.29 -6.67 -8.87
C ALA A 28 17.31 -8.20 -8.80
N ASP A 29 18.39 -8.81 -9.27
CA ASP A 29 18.70 -10.22 -9.00
C ASP A 29 19.14 -10.32 -7.52
N HIS A 30 18.19 -10.52 -6.63
CA HIS A 30 18.48 -10.76 -5.21
C HIS A 30 18.75 -12.25 -4.99
N GLN A 31 19.98 -12.56 -4.59
CA GLN A 31 20.40 -13.92 -4.29
C GLN A 31 20.26 -14.30 -2.81
N ASP A 32 19.77 -13.39 -1.94
CA ASP A 32 19.79 -13.63 -0.49
C ASP A 32 18.45 -13.27 0.20
N GLU A 33 17.93 -14.20 1.02
CA GLU A 33 16.67 -14.06 1.78
C GLU A 33 16.76 -12.94 2.84
N THR A 34 17.95 -12.53 3.23
CA THR A 34 18.21 -11.41 4.15
C THR A 34 17.95 -10.07 3.49
N ASP A 35 18.28 -9.91 2.20
CA ASP A 35 18.08 -8.69 1.44
C ASP A 35 16.58 -8.41 1.22
N ASP A 36 15.77 -9.44 1.02
CA ASP A 36 14.32 -9.33 0.87
C ASP A 36 13.64 -8.72 2.12
N LYS A 37 14.07 -9.14 3.31
CA LYS A 37 13.51 -8.61 4.57
C LYS A 37 13.92 -7.16 4.80
N ALA A 38 15.16 -6.82 4.47
CA ALA A 38 15.65 -5.44 4.54
C ALA A 38 14.87 -4.54 3.57
N PHE A 39 14.69 -4.98 2.33
CA PHE A 39 13.94 -4.25 1.33
C PHE A 39 12.48 -3.99 1.75
N ILE A 40 11.76 -5.02 2.23
CA ILE A 40 10.37 -4.85 2.67
C ILE A 40 10.30 -3.86 3.83
N ARG A 41 11.23 -3.93 4.78
CA ARG A 41 11.30 -2.99 5.90
C ARG A 41 11.53 -1.57 5.41
N ASP A 42 12.47 -1.37 4.50
CA ASP A 42 12.83 -0.06 3.99
C ASP A 42 11.70 0.54 3.14
N TYR A 43 11.05 -0.27 2.32
CA TYR A 43 9.82 0.10 1.61
C TYR A 43 8.71 0.54 2.59
N MET A 44 8.45 -0.23 3.64
CA MET A 44 7.43 0.11 4.63
C MET A 44 7.77 1.39 5.39
N ASN A 45 9.06 1.61 5.69
CA ASN A 45 9.54 2.84 6.30
C ASN A 45 9.30 4.04 5.35
N ALA A 46 9.66 3.91 4.07
CA ALA A 46 9.46 4.95 3.07
C ALA A 46 7.96 5.30 2.92
N VAL A 47 7.07 4.30 2.88
CA VAL A 47 5.61 4.53 2.84
C VAL A 47 5.13 5.24 4.10
N ASN A 48 5.63 4.88 5.27
CA ASN A 48 5.25 5.53 6.52
C ASN A 48 5.74 6.99 6.57
N GLU A 49 6.97 7.26 6.11
CA GLU A 49 7.48 8.62 6.02
C GLU A 49 6.66 9.46 5.02
N TYR A 50 6.34 8.90 3.85
CA TYR A 50 5.45 9.57 2.90
C TYR A 50 4.09 9.91 3.50
N LYS A 51 3.49 9.00 4.26
CA LYS A 51 2.21 9.26 4.95
C LYS A 51 2.28 10.35 6.00
N LYS A 52 3.45 10.60 6.60
CA LYS A 52 3.64 11.73 7.51
C LYS A 52 3.58 13.09 6.81
N THR A 53 3.78 13.12 5.48
CA THR A 53 3.65 14.36 4.70
C THR A 53 2.20 14.73 4.40
N PHE A 54 1.24 13.82 4.65
CA PHE A 54 -0.17 14.12 4.44
C PHE A 54 -0.62 15.21 5.41
N PRO A 55 -1.32 16.24 4.92
CA PRO A 55 -1.77 17.32 5.76
C PRO A 55 -2.76 16.79 6.81
N SER A 56 -2.62 17.27 8.04
CA SER A 56 -3.63 17.05 9.07
C SER A 56 -4.91 17.84 8.75
N LYS A 57 -6.01 17.50 9.40
CA LYS A 57 -7.25 18.27 9.31
C LYS A 57 -7.03 19.75 9.64
N GLN A 58 -6.25 20.02 10.70
CA GLN A 58 -5.92 21.38 11.10
C GLN A 58 -5.08 22.12 10.04
N ASP A 59 -4.09 21.42 9.44
CA ASP A 59 -3.32 22.01 8.33
C ASP A 59 -4.21 22.42 7.16
N VAL A 60 -5.22 21.60 6.84
CA VAL A 60 -6.16 21.93 5.76
C VAL A 60 -7.04 23.10 6.15
N ILE A 61 -7.56 23.16 7.37
CA ILE A 61 -8.36 24.29 7.88
C ILE A 61 -7.55 25.59 7.78
N ASP A 62 -6.26 25.55 8.16
CA ASP A 62 -5.43 26.76 8.21
C ASP A 62 -4.94 27.22 6.85
N LYS A 63 -4.65 26.30 5.92
CA LYS A 63 -3.92 26.55 4.68
C LYS A 63 -4.75 26.46 3.41
N THR A 64 -5.99 25.95 3.48
CA THR A 64 -6.83 25.82 2.29
C THR A 64 -7.14 27.18 1.67
N PRO A 65 -6.97 27.33 0.34
CA PRO A 65 -7.39 28.53 -0.36
C PRO A 65 -8.91 28.64 -0.51
N ASP A 66 -9.64 27.53 -0.29
CA ASP A 66 -11.09 27.48 -0.42
C ASP A 66 -11.78 27.72 0.92
N PRO A 67 -12.45 28.88 1.10
CA PRO A 67 -13.15 29.20 2.36
C PRO A 67 -14.31 28.24 2.65
N ALA A 68 -14.94 27.63 1.65
CA ALA A 68 -16.03 26.69 1.85
C ALA A 68 -15.53 25.39 2.48
N VAL A 69 -14.36 24.90 2.08
CA VAL A 69 -13.71 23.73 2.70
C VAL A 69 -13.43 24.00 4.18
N ARG A 70 -12.88 25.18 4.51
CA ARG A 70 -12.62 25.58 5.89
C ARG A 70 -13.91 25.60 6.71
N GLU A 71 -14.94 26.26 6.21
CA GLU A 71 -16.21 26.38 6.90
C GLU A 71 -16.86 25.01 7.15
N MET A 72 -16.85 24.14 6.17
CA MET A 72 -17.41 22.78 6.28
C MET A 72 -16.67 21.92 7.28
N LEU A 73 -15.34 21.99 7.32
CA LEU A 73 -14.55 21.23 8.30
C LEU A 73 -14.82 21.71 9.73
N LEU A 74 -14.85 23.04 9.95
CA LEU A 74 -15.19 23.61 11.25
C LEU A 74 -16.63 23.26 11.67
N ARG A 75 -17.56 23.26 10.72
CA ARG A 75 -18.94 22.88 10.99
C ARG A 75 -19.08 21.40 11.34
N ALA A 76 -18.31 20.52 10.66
CA ALA A 76 -18.27 19.10 10.99
C ALA A 76 -17.79 18.88 12.44
N GLU A 77 -16.75 19.61 12.87
CA GLU A 77 -16.29 19.56 14.27
C GLU A 77 -17.37 19.97 15.27
N GLN A 78 -18.03 21.10 15.01
CA GLN A 78 -19.13 21.58 15.88
C GLN A 78 -20.28 20.58 16.02
N LEU A 79 -20.53 19.81 14.96
CA LEU A 79 -21.60 18.82 14.92
C LEU A 79 -21.15 17.42 15.37
N GLY A 80 -19.87 17.22 15.68
CA GLY A 80 -19.32 15.91 16.04
C GLY A 80 -19.37 14.91 14.88
N ILE A 81 -19.27 15.39 13.63
CA ILE A 81 -19.30 14.55 12.43
C ILE A 81 -17.87 14.17 12.06
N ASP A 82 -17.61 12.86 11.99
CA ASP A 82 -16.34 12.31 11.54
C ASP A 82 -16.10 12.62 10.07
N THR A 83 -14.97 13.26 9.78
CA THR A 83 -14.48 13.51 8.43
C THR A 83 -13.55 12.39 7.98
N THR A 84 -13.04 12.47 6.73
CA THR A 84 -12.00 11.57 6.21
C THR A 84 -10.73 11.61 7.05
N PHE A 85 -10.37 12.77 7.58
CA PHE A 85 -9.19 12.95 8.42
C PHE A 85 -9.33 12.16 9.73
N ASP A 86 -10.47 12.27 10.39
CA ASP A 86 -10.74 11.56 11.64
C ASP A 86 -10.72 10.04 11.44
N ARG A 87 -11.32 9.56 10.34
CA ARG A 87 -11.30 8.13 9.98
C ARG A 87 -9.92 7.65 9.58
N PHE A 88 -9.10 8.48 8.90
CA PHE A 88 -7.72 8.14 8.58
C PHE A 88 -6.89 7.95 9.86
N ASP A 89 -7.04 8.86 10.82
CA ASP A 89 -6.34 8.76 12.10
C ASP A 89 -6.81 7.55 12.91
N ALA A 90 -8.09 7.25 12.92
CA ALA A 90 -8.66 6.08 13.58
C ALA A 90 -8.19 4.74 12.97
N GLN A 91 -7.70 4.72 11.73
CA GLN A 91 -7.13 3.53 11.10
C GLN A 91 -5.66 3.24 11.49
N LYS A 92 -5.04 4.07 12.29
CA LYS A 92 -3.65 3.86 12.75
C LYS A 92 -3.60 2.91 13.97
N PRO A 93 -2.63 1.95 14.01
CA PRO A 93 -1.68 1.60 12.95
C PRO A 93 -2.34 0.79 11.82
N GLN A 94 -2.00 1.12 10.57
CA GLN A 94 -2.53 0.41 9.42
C GLN A 94 -1.87 -0.96 9.22
N CYS A 95 -2.60 -1.90 8.65
CA CYS A 95 -2.13 -3.26 8.41
C CYS A 95 -0.95 -3.28 7.43
N SER A 96 0.21 -3.77 7.86
CA SER A 96 1.42 -3.85 7.06
C SER A 96 1.27 -4.74 5.81
N PHE A 97 0.53 -5.83 5.90
CA PHE A 97 0.26 -6.69 4.74
C PHE A 97 -0.59 -6.00 3.68
N GLY A 98 -1.59 -5.23 4.10
CA GLY A 98 -2.39 -4.41 3.20
C GLY A 98 -1.56 -3.31 2.54
N MET A 99 -0.70 -2.65 3.31
CA MET A 99 0.21 -1.61 2.80
C MET A 99 1.22 -2.15 1.80
N ALA A 100 1.76 -3.35 2.03
CA ALA A 100 2.69 -4.01 1.10
C ALA A 100 1.99 -4.61 -0.14
N GLY A 101 0.67 -4.60 -0.18
CA GLY A 101 -0.10 -5.12 -1.31
C GLY A 101 -0.09 -6.65 -1.47
N ILE A 102 0.42 -7.39 -0.48
CA ILE A 102 0.58 -8.86 -0.51
C ILE A 102 -0.58 -9.61 0.15
N CYS A 103 -1.67 -8.94 0.45
CA CYS A 103 -2.89 -9.51 0.98
C CYS A 103 -3.94 -9.63 -0.13
N CYS A 104 -4.54 -10.81 -0.28
CA CYS A 104 -5.58 -11.08 -1.26
C CYS A 104 -6.90 -11.47 -0.60
N LYS A 105 -7.98 -10.79 -1.02
CA LYS A 105 -9.37 -11.07 -0.60
C LYS A 105 -10.31 -11.25 -1.80
N ILE A 106 -9.80 -11.79 -2.91
CA ILE A 106 -10.58 -11.92 -4.15
C ILE A 106 -11.64 -13.00 -4.05
N CYS A 107 -11.34 -14.10 -3.34
CA CYS A 107 -12.29 -15.20 -3.19
C CYS A 107 -12.60 -15.52 -1.72
N THR A 108 -13.64 -16.31 -1.50
CA THR A 108 -14.10 -16.72 -0.18
C THR A 108 -13.15 -17.69 0.54
N MET A 109 -12.22 -18.33 -0.18
CA MET A 109 -11.19 -19.20 0.41
C MET A 109 -10.14 -18.41 1.22
N GLY A 110 -9.95 -17.11 0.88
CA GLY A 110 -9.08 -16.20 1.62
C GLY A 110 -9.72 -15.70 2.94
N PRO A 111 -9.12 -14.68 3.51
CA PRO A 111 -8.00 -13.87 2.99
C PRO A 111 -6.68 -14.64 2.97
N CYS A 112 -5.92 -14.47 1.89
CA CYS A 112 -4.55 -14.97 1.79
C CYS A 112 -3.57 -13.82 2.01
N ARG A 113 -2.50 -14.10 2.74
CA ARG A 113 -1.34 -13.21 2.88
C ARG A 113 -0.08 -14.01 2.58
N ILE A 114 0.82 -13.41 1.85
CA ILE A 114 2.06 -14.07 1.46
C ILE A 114 3.12 -13.81 2.53
N THR A 115 3.76 -14.89 2.95
CA THR A 115 4.84 -14.88 3.93
C THR A 115 5.90 -15.88 3.51
N PRO A 116 7.13 -15.86 4.07
CA PRO A 116 8.13 -16.89 3.80
C PRO A 116 7.63 -18.32 4.10
N LYS A 117 6.74 -18.48 5.09
CA LYS A 117 6.14 -19.78 5.43
C LYS A 117 5.01 -20.18 4.49
N SER A 118 4.35 -19.23 3.86
CA SER A 118 3.23 -19.44 2.95
C SER A 118 3.43 -18.56 1.71
N PRO A 119 4.34 -18.97 0.80
CA PRO A 119 4.76 -18.16 -0.34
C PRO A 119 3.71 -18.07 -1.44
N ARG A 120 2.63 -18.85 -1.34
CA ARG A 120 1.51 -18.85 -2.29
C ARG A 120 0.18 -18.80 -1.57
N GLY A 121 -0.78 -18.11 -2.19
CA GLY A 121 -2.18 -18.17 -1.78
C GLY A 121 -2.79 -19.55 -2.04
N ILE A 122 -3.99 -19.79 -1.54
CA ILE A 122 -4.71 -21.07 -1.68
C ILE A 122 -4.88 -21.47 -3.15
N CYS A 123 -5.08 -20.50 -4.05
CA CYS A 123 -5.19 -20.73 -5.49
C CYS A 123 -3.83 -20.86 -6.22
N GLY A 124 -2.71 -20.84 -5.50
CA GLY A 124 -1.37 -20.89 -6.07
C GLY A 124 -0.77 -19.54 -6.47
N ALA A 125 -1.50 -18.43 -6.35
CA ALA A 125 -0.98 -17.10 -6.65
C ALA A 125 0.17 -16.73 -5.71
N ASP A 126 1.28 -16.25 -6.27
CA ASP A 126 2.42 -15.71 -5.54
C ASP A 126 2.25 -14.21 -5.21
N ALA A 127 3.26 -13.62 -4.58
CA ALA A 127 3.23 -12.22 -4.17
C ALA A 127 3.07 -11.28 -5.38
N ASP A 128 3.81 -11.52 -6.46
CA ASP A 128 3.80 -10.67 -7.64
C ASP A 128 2.42 -10.65 -8.31
N LEU A 129 1.80 -11.82 -8.44
CA LEU A 129 0.46 -11.93 -8.99
C LEU A 129 -0.59 -11.24 -8.10
N ILE A 130 -0.46 -11.34 -6.77
CA ILE A 130 -1.38 -10.67 -5.84
C ILE A 130 -1.22 -9.15 -5.92
N VAL A 131 0.01 -8.64 -5.98
CA VAL A 131 0.28 -7.20 -6.12
C VAL A 131 -0.27 -6.68 -7.46
N ALA A 132 -0.02 -7.40 -8.55
CA ALA A 132 -0.55 -7.04 -9.87
C ALA A 132 -2.08 -7.00 -9.90
N ARG A 133 -2.75 -7.95 -9.27
CA ARG A 133 -4.22 -7.97 -9.12
C ARG A 133 -4.72 -6.78 -8.29
N ASN A 134 -4.04 -6.44 -7.21
CA ASN A 134 -4.42 -5.30 -6.37
C ASN A 134 -4.24 -3.98 -7.11
N LEU A 135 -3.17 -3.83 -7.90
CA LEU A 135 -2.95 -2.67 -8.75
C LEU A 135 -4.06 -2.54 -9.83
N LEU A 136 -4.38 -3.64 -10.50
CA LEU A 136 -5.45 -3.67 -11.50
C LEU A 136 -6.80 -3.26 -10.89
N ARG A 137 -7.12 -3.75 -9.69
CA ARG A 137 -8.35 -3.35 -8.98
C ARG A 137 -8.37 -1.88 -8.64
N SER A 138 -7.23 -1.32 -8.21
CA SER A 138 -7.12 0.12 -7.92
C SER A 138 -7.31 0.96 -9.18
N ALA A 139 -6.71 0.55 -10.30
CA ALA A 139 -6.87 1.21 -11.59
C ALA A 139 -8.33 1.14 -12.09
N ALA A 140 -8.96 -0.05 -11.99
CA ALA A 140 -10.36 -0.22 -12.37
C ALA A 140 -11.31 0.60 -11.49
N ALA A 141 -11.06 0.68 -10.18
CA ALA A 141 -11.84 1.50 -9.26
C ALA A 141 -11.70 3.00 -9.59
N GLY A 142 -10.48 3.46 -9.90
CA GLY A 142 -10.26 4.84 -10.35
C GLY A 142 -10.99 5.16 -11.64
N ALA A 143 -10.92 4.28 -12.64
CA ALA A 143 -11.63 4.46 -13.91
C ALA A 143 -13.16 4.47 -13.73
N ALA A 144 -13.69 3.71 -12.77
CA ALA A 144 -15.13 3.66 -12.51
C ALA A 144 -15.66 4.90 -11.77
N GLN A 145 -14.77 5.75 -11.21
CA GLN A 145 -15.14 6.98 -10.52
C GLN A 145 -15.23 8.19 -11.46
N HIS A 146 -14.75 8.08 -12.69
CA HIS A 146 -14.82 9.08 -13.73
C HIS A 146 -15.95 8.79 -14.73
#